data_89b11a34f1cce6e4f189a007b9cbb062
#
_entry.id   89b11a34f1cce6e4f189a007b9cbb062
#
_cell.length_a   1.000
_cell.length_b   1.000
_cell.length_c   1.000
_cell.angle_alpha   90.00
_cell.angle_beta   90.00
_cell.angle_gamma   90.00
#
_symmetry.space_group_name_H-M   'P 1'
#
loop_
_entity.id
_entity.type
_entity.pdbx_description
1 polymer ?
#
loop_
_entity_poly.entity_id
_entity_poly.type
_entity_poly.pdbx_seq_one_letter_code
_entity_poly.pdbx_strand_id
1 'polypeptide(L)'
;MPKSILFWPDVYKEQGHWLPTLKWAQVLHNQMDDQEHAYSVNYMGIPDCAPIISCYDNGGGHFTFHTILENMYPEGYTTASHSSPNERWKTWHIWAILYSQYFELIDKNGEVIDSNIEFNLPDDARMPSKDLIEDAKSIWKAWTLADPNMLVGGYFTSLETLLFYWIYGFEKIEEESEENGGNDGENQENETQNDGNENVIDSEDYEEDDDYEETRIRRSDLNFVISTTYLRHPQDDPAVRAKLNLLAFSKPELYKIINMATRGKISTREPNITLDDFVAPLESFNELIPCPRAYDYDHYKHGELVHYVDPCILSEQPTLPHSIDSDGKTIIWKDEEDENHNPIPGLLNSLQNVIFVSAGSQVLDYEDKAKNLFHSMCKAMQAPQMADYTLLLAVGSKLVNSDEWDDYDKSKIRVVNWVPQRDLLAKEGCVSCAIIHGGLASIKECIYFNRKFIICPMGKDQIDNALRLKHIGIDNTLQMSNVNPDSLLDAINRVTTDYRLEAKQNKLSNVFKALEDEDTNPSSGTPSENIKTGFKIIRDILNAQDEVGSEPL
;
A
#
# COMPACT_ATOMS: atom_id res chain seq x y z
N MET A 1 4.39 25.33 10.84
CA MET A 1 5.19 24.26 10.17
C MET A 1 4.30 23.65 9.09
N PRO A 2 4.81 23.18 7.98
CA PRO A 2 4.00 22.50 6.98
C PRO A 2 3.34 21.28 7.61
N LYS A 3 2.07 20.99 7.24
CA LYS A 3 1.39 19.77 7.70
C LYS A 3 2.06 18.54 7.10
N SER A 4 2.25 17.53 7.92
CA SER A 4 2.95 16.29 7.55
C SER A 4 1.96 15.16 7.28
N ILE A 5 2.19 14.43 6.19
CA ILE A 5 1.41 13.27 5.80
C ILE A 5 2.35 12.07 5.77
N LEU A 6 1.96 10.99 6.45
CA LEU A 6 2.67 9.72 6.43
C LEU A 6 1.86 8.68 5.67
N PHE A 7 2.45 8.10 4.63
CA PHE A 7 1.85 7.04 3.83
C PHE A 7 2.42 5.67 4.22
N TRP A 8 1.54 4.71 4.47
CA TRP A 8 1.87 3.29 4.63
C TRP A 8 0.84 2.40 3.93
N PRO A 9 0.85 2.38 2.59
CA PRO A 9 -0.20 1.73 1.80
C PRO A 9 -0.16 0.19 1.85
N ASP A 10 0.99 -0.41 2.11
CA ASP A 10 1.16 -1.86 2.26
C ASP A 10 2.45 -2.19 3.02
N VAL A 11 2.48 -3.37 3.64
CA VAL A 11 3.72 -3.95 4.18
C VAL A 11 4.64 -4.40 3.04
N TYR A 12 4.07 -4.93 1.95
CA TYR A 12 4.82 -5.51 0.85
C TYR A 12 5.07 -4.51 -0.30
N LYS A 13 6.05 -4.82 -1.15
CA LYS A 13 6.42 -4.05 -2.35
C LYS A 13 5.47 -4.23 -3.55
N GLU A 14 4.21 -4.55 -3.34
CA GLU A 14 3.24 -4.68 -4.42
C GLU A 14 2.93 -3.32 -5.03
N GLN A 15 3.54 -3.00 -6.17
CA GLN A 15 3.45 -1.68 -6.82
C GLN A 15 2.01 -1.16 -6.96
N GLY A 16 1.05 -2.06 -7.21
CA GLY A 16 -0.36 -1.71 -7.33
C GLY A 16 -0.94 -1.01 -6.09
N HIS A 17 -0.34 -1.21 -4.92
CA HIS A 17 -0.77 -0.58 -3.67
C HIS A 17 -0.07 0.77 -3.43
N TRP A 18 1.15 0.94 -3.90
CA TRP A 18 1.96 2.15 -3.71
C TRP A 18 1.68 3.23 -4.75
N LEU A 19 1.52 2.86 -6.01
CA LEU A 19 1.38 3.81 -7.13
C LEU A 19 0.23 4.82 -6.96
N PRO A 20 -0.97 4.44 -6.50
CA PRO A 20 -2.03 5.42 -6.28
C PRO A 20 -1.66 6.50 -5.27
N THR A 21 -1.04 6.11 -4.15
CA THR A 21 -0.63 7.08 -3.12
C THR A 21 0.49 8.00 -3.61
N LEU A 22 1.37 7.50 -4.48
CA LEU A 22 2.42 8.32 -5.10
C LEU A 22 1.83 9.42 -5.98
N LYS A 23 0.74 9.14 -6.71
CA LYS A 23 0.04 10.19 -7.47
C LYS A 23 -0.47 11.30 -6.57
N TRP A 24 -1.16 10.93 -5.48
CA TRP A 24 -1.66 11.91 -4.52
C TRP A 24 -0.52 12.70 -3.88
N ALA A 25 0.56 12.03 -3.50
CA ALA A 25 1.75 12.65 -2.93
C ALA A 25 2.40 13.67 -3.88
N GLN A 26 2.56 13.32 -5.17
CA GLN A 26 3.09 14.23 -6.18
C GLN A 26 2.22 15.48 -6.35
N VAL A 27 0.90 15.31 -6.39
CA VAL A 27 -0.03 16.43 -6.53
C VAL A 27 0.01 17.32 -5.29
N LEU A 28 -0.01 16.73 -4.07
CA LEU A 28 0.08 17.47 -2.81
C LEU A 28 1.39 18.24 -2.68
N HIS A 29 2.51 17.65 -3.10
CA HIS A 29 3.80 18.31 -3.08
C HIS A 29 3.90 19.47 -4.10
N ASN A 30 3.35 19.28 -5.31
CA ASN A 30 3.43 20.27 -6.39
C ASN A 30 2.42 21.42 -6.23
N GLN A 31 1.37 21.24 -5.44
CA GLN A 31 0.46 22.32 -5.10
C GLN A 31 1.06 23.17 -3.98
N MET A 32 2.06 23.98 -4.32
CA MET A 32 2.41 25.12 -3.51
C MET A 32 1.21 26.06 -3.55
N ASP A 33 0.46 26.12 -2.46
CA ASP A 33 -0.52 27.15 -2.24
C ASP A 33 0.20 28.50 -2.26
N ASP A 34 -0.43 29.57 -2.80
CA ASP A 34 0.09 30.94 -2.83
C ASP A 34 0.44 31.47 -1.41
N GLN A 35 0.30 30.66 -0.37
CA GLN A 35 0.47 30.99 1.04
C GLN A 35 1.59 30.21 1.77
N GLU A 36 2.65 29.76 1.14
CA GLU A 36 3.83 29.15 1.79
C GLU A 36 3.63 27.78 2.50
N HIS A 37 2.53 27.07 2.29
CA HIS A 37 2.28 25.81 3.00
C HIS A 37 2.48 24.59 2.09
N ALA A 38 3.74 24.22 1.85
CA ALA A 38 4.05 22.93 1.26
C ALA A 38 3.74 21.79 2.26
N TYR A 39 3.01 20.74 1.84
CA TYR A 39 2.85 19.56 2.66
C TYR A 39 4.18 18.78 2.73
N SER A 40 4.53 18.31 3.93
CA SER A 40 5.63 17.38 4.09
C SER A 40 5.13 15.96 3.80
N VAL A 41 5.69 15.31 2.78
CA VAL A 41 5.29 13.96 2.38
C VAL A 41 6.31 12.95 2.86
N ASN A 42 5.84 12.02 3.68
CA ASN A 42 6.62 10.95 4.26
C ASN A 42 6.04 9.59 3.87
N TYR A 43 6.90 8.61 3.67
CA TYR A 43 6.56 7.21 3.47
C TYR A 43 7.27 6.35 4.49
N MET A 44 6.62 5.31 4.98
CA MET A 44 7.30 4.25 5.71
C MET A 44 7.01 2.90 5.08
N GLY A 45 7.99 2.01 5.10
CA GLY A 45 7.86 0.69 4.51
C GLY A 45 9.13 -0.16 4.69
N ILE A 46 9.05 -1.41 4.25
CA ILE A 46 10.20 -2.32 4.26
C ILE A 46 11.27 -1.86 3.25
N PRO A 47 12.54 -2.29 3.38
CA PRO A 47 13.66 -1.85 2.52
C PRO A 47 13.34 -1.92 1.02
N ASP A 48 12.68 -2.99 0.58
CA ASP A 48 12.32 -3.23 -0.83
C ASP A 48 11.32 -2.23 -1.42
N CYS A 49 10.67 -1.40 -0.58
CA CYS A 49 9.75 -0.35 -1.03
C CYS A 49 10.48 0.97 -1.35
N ALA A 50 11.66 1.20 -0.78
CA ALA A 50 12.43 2.43 -0.99
C ALA A 50 12.72 2.73 -2.48
N PRO A 51 13.12 1.75 -3.31
CA PRO A 51 13.35 1.98 -4.73
C PRO A 51 12.08 2.44 -5.48
N ILE A 52 10.89 1.98 -5.06
CA ILE A 52 9.62 2.41 -5.67
C ILE A 52 9.44 3.90 -5.43
N ILE A 53 9.61 4.35 -4.17
CA ILE A 53 9.42 5.75 -3.80
C ILE A 53 10.46 6.65 -4.47
N SER A 54 11.75 6.29 -4.37
CA SER A 54 12.84 7.09 -4.93
C SER A 54 12.77 7.22 -6.46
N CYS A 55 12.31 6.18 -7.15
CA CYS A 55 12.10 6.24 -8.59
C CYS A 55 11.04 7.27 -8.99
N TYR A 56 9.98 7.43 -8.19
CA TYR A 56 8.88 8.36 -8.49
C TYR A 56 9.07 9.76 -7.91
N ASP A 57 10.09 9.95 -7.08
CA ASP A 57 10.50 11.25 -6.55
C ASP A 57 11.36 12.07 -7.56
N ASN A 58 11.56 11.57 -8.76
CA ASN A 58 12.37 12.19 -9.83
C ASN A 58 13.77 12.65 -9.36
N GLY A 59 14.32 12.00 -8.32
CA GLY A 59 15.59 12.37 -7.71
C GLY A 59 15.57 13.73 -6.99
N GLY A 60 14.38 14.32 -6.76
CA GLY A 60 14.21 15.66 -6.21
C GLY A 60 14.29 15.74 -4.69
N GLY A 61 14.23 14.60 -3.97
CA GLY A 61 14.20 14.59 -2.50
C GLY A 61 12.93 15.21 -1.91
N HIS A 62 11.82 15.14 -2.65
CA HIS A 62 10.53 15.70 -2.24
C HIS A 62 9.80 14.81 -1.24
N PHE A 63 10.11 13.50 -1.25
CA PHE A 63 9.52 12.51 -0.35
C PHE A 63 10.59 11.96 0.58
N THR A 64 10.26 11.88 1.88
CA THR A 64 11.13 11.21 2.84
C THR A 64 10.67 9.76 3.00
N PHE A 65 11.57 8.81 2.78
CA PHE A 65 11.29 7.39 3.02
C PHE A 65 11.95 6.93 4.32
N HIS A 66 11.15 6.34 5.19
CA HIS A 66 11.58 5.76 6.46
C HIS A 66 11.53 4.24 6.35
N THR A 67 12.69 3.60 6.39
CA THR A 67 12.77 2.15 6.40
C THR A 67 12.37 1.61 7.76
N ILE A 68 11.48 0.61 7.76
CA ILE A 68 10.98 -0.06 8.96
C ILE A 68 11.06 -1.58 8.79
N LEU A 69 11.05 -2.32 9.90
CA LEU A 69 10.93 -3.77 9.93
C LEU A 69 12.05 -4.51 9.15
N GLU A 70 13.28 -4.00 9.15
CA GLU A 70 14.40 -4.56 8.38
C GLU A 70 14.77 -5.99 8.80
N ASN A 71 14.65 -6.32 10.09
CA ASN A 71 14.97 -7.66 10.58
C ASN A 71 13.92 -8.68 10.17
N MET A 72 12.64 -8.26 10.16
CA MET A 72 11.54 -9.11 9.76
C MET A 72 11.46 -9.28 8.24
N TYR A 73 11.73 -8.22 7.49
CA TYR A 73 11.67 -8.16 6.04
C TYR A 73 12.97 -7.61 5.46
N PRO A 74 14.05 -8.42 5.49
CA PRO A 74 15.34 -7.99 4.94
C PRO A 74 15.24 -7.72 3.44
N GLU A 75 16.18 -6.94 2.92
CA GLU A 75 16.26 -6.63 1.50
C GLU A 75 16.24 -7.90 0.63
N GLY A 76 15.50 -7.87 -0.45
CA GLY A 76 15.28 -9.03 -1.33
C GLY A 76 14.19 -9.99 -0.85
N TYR A 77 13.46 -9.64 0.21
CA TYR A 77 12.33 -10.40 0.66
C TYR A 77 11.29 -10.54 -0.45
N THR A 78 10.80 -11.76 -0.70
CA THR A 78 9.72 -12.04 -1.64
C THR A 78 8.59 -12.82 -0.98
N THR A 79 7.33 -12.47 -1.26
CA THR A 79 6.17 -13.24 -0.80
C THR A 79 6.20 -14.69 -1.28
N ALA A 80 6.76 -14.94 -2.47
CA ALA A 80 6.92 -16.28 -3.03
C ALA A 80 7.93 -17.15 -2.26
N SER A 81 8.97 -16.57 -1.65
CA SER A 81 9.94 -17.31 -0.85
C SER A 81 9.40 -17.74 0.51
N HIS A 82 8.25 -17.21 0.91
CA HIS A 82 7.65 -17.38 2.23
C HIS A 82 6.22 -17.95 2.17
N SER A 83 5.85 -18.59 1.08
CA SER A 83 4.58 -19.32 0.92
C SER A 83 4.46 -20.56 1.84
N SER A 84 5.18 -20.57 2.95
CA SER A 84 4.92 -21.51 4.04
C SER A 84 3.52 -21.27 4.59
N PRO A 85 2.71 -22.31 4.78
CA PRO A 85 1.34 -22.20 5.28
C PRO A 85 1.21 -21.61 6.68
N ASN A 86 2.30 -21.30 7.34
CA ASN A 86 2.31 -20.64 8.64
C ASN A 86 2.46 -19.13 8.45
N GLU A 87 1.34 -18.44 8.32
CA GLU A 87 1.25 -16.96 8.31
C GLU A 87 1.68 -16.31 9.63
N ARG A 88 2.30 -17.04 10.53
CA ARG A 88 2.67 -16.63 11.89
C ARG A 88 3.61 -15.44 11.93
N TRP A 89 4.40 -15.23 10.90
CA TRP A 89 5.34 -14.12 10.86
C TRP A 89 4.71 -12.76 10.50
N LYS A 90 3.49 -12.73 9.95
CA LYS A 90 2.69 -11.49 9.88
C LYS A 90 2.39 -10.94 11.27
N THR A 91 2.44 -11.77 12.30
CA THR A 91 2.17 -11.34 13.67
C THR A 91 3.31 -10.50 14.24
N TRP A 92 4.53 -10.64 13.76
CA TRP A 92 5.68 -9.95 14.34
C TRP A 92 5.68 -8.45 14.10
N HIS A 93 5.25 -7.98 12.92
CA HIS A 93 5.13 -6.54 12.68
C HIS A 93 4.05 -5.92 13.56
N ILE A 94 2.97 -6.65 13.86
CA ILE A 94 1.96 -6.21 14.82
C ILE A 94 2.58 -6.07 16.21
N TRP A 95 3.37 -7.04 16.64
CA TRP A 95 4.07 -6.97 17.91
C TRP A 95 5.10 -5.84 17.93
N ALA A 96 5.84 -5.61 16.84
CA ALA A 96 6.77 -4.50 16.73
C ALA A 96 6.05 -3.15 16.88
N ILE A 97 4.88 -2.98 16.25
CA ILE A 97 4.05 -1.77 16.41
C ILE A 97 3.59 -1.61 17.84
N LEU A 98 3.08 -2.67 18.47
CA LEU A 98 2.60 -2.62 19.85
C LEU A 98 3.75 -2.30 20.82
N TYR A 99 4.91 -2.92 20.66
CA TYR A 99 6.06 -2.63 21.51
C TYR A 99 6.62 -1.23 21.29
N SER A 100 6.33 -0.58 20.16
CA SER A 100 6.75 0.80 19.93
C SER A 100 6.24 1.79 20.97
N GLN A 101 5.15 1.50 21.66
CA GLN A 101 4.64 2.34 22.75
C GLN A 101 5.46 2.26 24.06
N TYR A 102 6.31 1.24 24.21
CA TYR A 102 7.18 1.10 25.39
C TYR A 102 8.47 1.91 25.30
N PHE A 103 8.59 2.85 24.37
CA PHE A 103 9.79 3.68 24.19
C PHE A 103 10.06 4.68 25.33
N GLU A 104 9.17 4.83 26.30
CA GLU A 104 9.53 5.46 27.57
C GLU A 104 10.69 4.73 28.28
N LEU A 105 10.97 3.50 27.88
CA LEU A 105 12.10 2.69 28.33
C LEU A 105 13.37 2.89 27.49
N ILE A 106 13.33 3.77 26.52
CA ILE A 106 14.42 4.14 25.63
C ILE A 106 14.70 5.63 25.87
N ASP A 107 15.95 6.00 26.05
CA ASP A 107 16.34 7.39 26.20
C ASP A 107 16.16 8.18 24.87
N LYS A 108 16.33 9.49 24.95
CA LYS A 108 16.25 10.39 23.79
C LYS A 108 17.23 10.07 22.65
N ASN A 109 18.18 9.15 22.87
CA ASN A 109 19.15 8.69 21.87
C ASN A 109 18.74 7.33 21.29
N GLY A 110 17.62 6.75 21.77
CA GLY A 110 17.16 5.43 21.35
C GLY A 110 17.85 4.26 22.07
N GLU A 111 18.56 4.52 23.15
CA GLU A 111 19.18 3.47 23.97
C GLU A 111 18.22 2.97 25.05
N VAL A 112 18.22 1.65 25.27
CA VAL A 112 17.36 1.03 26.29
C VAL A 112 17.82 1.48 27.68
N ILE A 113 16.93 2.13 28.43
CA ILE A 113 17.20 2.63 29.79
C ILE A 113 17.29 1.48 30.78
N ASP A 114 16.46 0.44 30.61
CA ASP A 114 16.48 -0.75 31.44
C ASP A 114 16.73 -2.01 30.60
N SER A 115 17.93 -2.59 30.72
CA SER A 115 18.32 -3.79 30.00
C SER A 115 17.73 -5.10 30.59
N ASN A 116 16.98 -5.01 31.70
CA ASN A 116 16.39 -6.16 32.38
C ASN A 116 14.94 -6.42 31.97
N ILE A 117 14.40 -5.68 31.01
CA ILE A 117 13.05 -5.89 30.51
C ILE A 117 13.03 -7.19 29.70
N GLU A 118 12.50 -8.24 30.28
CA GLU A 118 12.12 -9.45 29.59
C GLU A 118 10.82 -9.19 28.82
N PHE A 119 10.95 -9.02 27.50
CA PHE A 119 9.78 -9.04 26.64
C PHE A 119 9.21 -10.46 26.64
N ASN A 120 8.06 -10.66 27.25
CA ASN A 120 7.29 -11.89 27.16
C ASN A 120 6.70 -12.00 25.75
N LEU A 121 7.56 -12.38 24.79
CA LEU A 121 7.12 -12.70 23.43
C LEU A 121 6.20 -13.92 23.48
N PRO A 122 5.23 -14.04 22.53
CA PRO A 122 4.49 -15.28 22.34
C PRO A 122 5.47 -16.46 22.24
N ASP A 123 5.16 -17.60 22.88
CA ASP A 123 6.03 -18.80 22.94
C ASP A 123 6.51 -19.29 21.57
N ASP A 124 5.82 -18.92 20.51
CA ASP A 124 6.13 -19.25 19.11
C ASP A 124 6.78 -18.11 18.30
N ALA A 125 7.04 -16.97 18.91
CA ALA A 125 7.81 -15.90 18.27
C ALA A 125 9.26 -16.37 18.09
N ARG A 126 9.62 -16.66 16.84
CA ARG A 126 10.97 -17.15 16.50
C ARG A 126 11.99 -16.03 16.35
N MET A 127 11.55 -14.79 16.42
CA MET A 127 12.42 -13.64 16.29
C MET A 127 13.14 -13.37 17.62
N PRO A 128 14.46 -13.16 17.60
CA PRO A 128 15.19 -12.72 18.78
C PRO A 128 14.62 -11.43 19.34
N SER A 129 14.52 -11.30 20.66
CA SER A 129 14.00 -10.08 21.31
C SER A 129 14.73 -8.80 20.85
N LYS A 130 16.04 -8.90 20.58
CA LYS A 130 16.84 -7.79 20.07
C LYS A 130 16.32 -7.31 18.71
N ASP A 131 16.04 -8.22 17.78
CA ASP A 131 15.60 -7.87 16.44
C ASP A 131 14.20 -7.26 16.47
N LEU A 132 13.33 -7.76 17.35
CA LEU A 132 12.00 -7.17 17.57
C LEU A 132 12.11 -5.73 18.11
N ILE A 133 13.03 -5.48 19.05
CA ILE A 133 13.27 -4.14 19.60
C ILE A 133 13.80 -3.19 18.50
N GLU A 134 14.73 -3.65 17.67
CA GLU A 134 15.24 -2.82 16.58
C GLU A 134 14.15 -2.49 15.54
N ASP A 135 13.30 -3.47 15.19
CA ASP A 135 12.17 -3.23 14.30
C ASP A 135 11.15 -2.27 14.94
N ALA A 136 10.87 -2.42 16.24
CA ALA A 136 10.00 -1.51 16.98
C ALA A 136 10.58 -0.07 16.97
N LYS A 137 11.88 0.09 17.27
CA LYS A 137 12.58 1.40 17.19
C LYS A 137 12.45 2.03 15.80
N SER A 138 12.54 1.25 14.74
CA SER A 138 12.43 1.76 13.38
C SER A 138 11.06 2.38 13.11
N ILE A 139 9.98 1.74 13.59
CA ILE A 139 8.60 2.27 13.48
C ILE A 139 8.44 3.55 14.28
N TRP A 140 8.85 3.54 15.54
CA TRP A 140 8.79 4.73 16.39
C TRP A 140 9.57 5.89 15.80
N LYS A 141 10.80 5.64 15.33
CA LYS A 141 11.64 6.65 14.70
C LYS A 141 10.99 7.22 13.45
N ALA A 142 10.39 6.38 12.60
CA ALA A 142 9.66 6.81 11.43
C ALA A 142 8.49 7.73 11.80
N TRP A 143 7.71 7.33 12.80
CA TRP A 143 6.59 8.12 13.31
C TRP A 143 7.04 9.47 13.88
N THR A 144 8.04 9.47 14.77
CA THR A 144 8.55 10.67 15.42
C THR A 144 9.20 11.65 14.43
N LEU A 145 9.93 11.14 13.42
CA LEU A 145 10.55 12.00 12.40
C LEU A 145 9.53 12.56 11.42
N ALA A 146 8.51 11.82 11.10
CA ALA A 146 7.43 12.27 10.23
C ALA A 146 6.52 13.27 10.94
N ASP A 147 6.31 13.13 12.25
CA ASP A 147 5.36 13.90 13.08
C ASP A 147 4.05 14.18 12.33
N PRO A 148 3.28 13.15 11.97
CA PRO A 148 2.23 13.28 10.99
C PRO A 148 0.97 13.94 11.55
N ASN A 149 0.37 14.82 10.77
CA ASN A 149 -1.03 15.28 10.95
C ASN A 149 -2.03 14.30 10.30
N MET A 150 -1.53 13.40 9.43
CA MET A 150 -2.35 12.38 8.82
C MET A 150 -1.55 11.11 8.54
N LEU A 151 -2.12 9.95 8.88
CA LEU A 151 -1.69 8.64 8.40
C LEU A 151 -2.63 8.16 7.30
N VAL A 152 -2.07 7.87 6.11
CA VAL A 152 -2.77 7.21 5.02
C VAL A 152 -2.30 5.76 4.97
N GLY A 153 -3.05 4.88 5.61
CA GLY A 153 -2.81 3.44 5.61
C GLY A 153 -3.47 2.74 4.41
N GLY A 154 -3.09 1.49 4.16
CA GLY A 154 -3.72 0.66 3.14
C GLY A 154 -4.84 -0.21 3.70
N TYR A 155 -5.68 -0.73 2.83
CA TYR A 155 -6.69 -1.71 3.23
C TYR A 155 -6.06 -2.97 3.86
N PHE A 156 -4.95 -3.46 3.30
CA PHE A 156 -4.26 -4.63 3.85
C PHE A 156 -3.48 -4.33 5.14
N THR A 157 -3.23 -3.05 5.41
CA THR A 157 -2.65 -2.54 6.66
C THR A 157 -3.69 -1.85 7.55
N SER A 158 -4.99 -2.20 7.40
CA SER A 158 -6.05 -1.58 8.20
C SER A 158 -5.93 -1.91 9.68
N LEU A 159 -5.47 -3.11 10.05
CA LEU A 159 -5.21 -3.45 11.44
C LEU A 159 -4.04 -2.62 12.00
N GLU A 160 -2.96 -2.48 11.25
CA GLU A 160 -1.81 -1.67 11.63
C GLU A 160 -2.20 -0.18 11.76
N THR A 161 -3.01 0.32 10.83
CA THR A 161 -3.55 1.70 10.91
C THR A 161 -4.42 1.87 12.16
N LEU A 162 -5.23 0.87 12.51
CA LEU A 162 -6.01 0.85 13.75
C LEU A 162 -5.10 0.86 15.00
N LEU A 163 -4.00 0.09 14.98
CA LEU A 163 -3.04 0.09 16.09
C LEU A 163 -2.39 1.47 16.24
N PHE A 164 -2.02 2.14 15.15
CA PHE A 164 -1.53 3.53 15.21
C PHE A 164 -2.57 4.49 15.76
N TYR A 165 -3.85 4.31 15.41
CA TYR A 165 -4.94 5.09 16.01
C TYR A 165 -4.99 4.94 17.52
N TRP A 166 -4.96 3.71 18.04
CA TRP A 166 -5.03 3.45 19.47
C TRP A 166 -3.76 3.88 20.24
N ILE A 167 -2.60 3.79 19.61
CA ILE A 167 -1.31 4.09 20.24
C ILE A 167 -1.03 5.59 20.19
N TYR A 168 -1.16 6.22 19.03
CA TYR A 168 -0.73 7.61 18.79
C TYR A 168 -1.89 8.60 18.63
N GLY A 169 -3.11 8.12 18.48
CA GLY A 169 -4.30 8.98 18.32
C GLY A 169 -4.79 9.63 19.60
N PHE A 170 -4.11 9.41 20.72
CA PHE A 170 -4.49 9.92 22.03
C PHE A 170 -3.27 10.48 22.77
N GLU A 171 -3.48 11.54 23.53
CA GLU A 171 -2.51 12.12 24.44
C GLU A 171 -2.87 11.77 25.89
N LYS A 172 -1.85 11.55 26.72
CA LYS A 172 -2.04 11.43 28.16
C LYS A 172 -2.35 12.80 28.73
N ILE A 173 -3.36 12.89 29.62
CA ILE A 173 -3.53 14.08 30.44
C ILE A 173 -2.50 13.96 31.57
N GLU A 174 -1.49 14.81 31.54
CA GLU A 174 -0.70 15.06 32.74
C GLU A 174 -1.63 15.81 33.72
N GLU A 175 -2.11 15.13 34.76
CA GLU A 175 -2.70 15.84 35.90
C GLU A 175 -1.62 16.79 36.43
N GLU A 176 -1.83 18.08 36.24
CA GLU A 176 -1.04 19.08 36.97
C GLU A 176 -1.12 18.71 38.45
N SER A 177 -0.05 18.12 38.96
CA SER A 177 0.08 17.94 40.40
C SER A 177 -0.02 19.35 41.00
N GLU A 178 -1.18 19.69 41.57
CA GLU A 178 -1.29 20.83 42.44
C GLU A 178 -0.22 20.64 43.52
N GLU A 179 0.94 21.26 43.34
CA GLU A 179 1.86 21.54 44.42
C GLU A 179 1.13 22.46 45.42
N ASN A 180 0.30 21.84 46.24
CA ASN A 180 -0.18 22.49 47.44
C ASN A 180 1.02 22.66 48.35
N GLY A 181 1.65 23.85 48.20
CA GLY A 181 2.53 24.41 49.19
C GLY A 181 1.76 24.56 50.51
N GLY A 182 2.05 23.72 51.46
CA GLY A 182 1.46 23.73 52.80
C GLY A 182 2.41 23.19 53.82
N ASN A 183 3.32 24.04 54.22
CA ASN A 183 3.66 24.46 55.56
C ASN A 183 3.99 23.41 56.64
N ASP A 184 5.21 23.46 57.08
CA ASP A 184 5.78 23.28 58.43
C ASP A 184 4.94 22.56 59.51
N GLY A 185 5.50 21.50 60.02
CA GLY A 185 5.07 20.90 61.26
C GLY A 185 6.08 19.92 61.83
N GLU A 186 6.91 20.42 62.70
CA GLU A 186 7.93 19.74 63.51
C GLU A 186 7.43 18.52 64.32
N ASN A 187 8.37 17.62 64.55
CA ASN A 187 8.52 16.77 65.77
C ASN A 187 7.74 15.48 65.89
N GLN A 188 8.37 14.32 65.96
CA GLN A 188 8.97 13.76 67.19
C GLN A 188 9.49 12.35 66.92
N GLU A 189 10.70 12.14 67.42
CA GLU A 189 11.35 10.84 67.62
C GLU A 189 10.52 9.96 68.54
N ASN A 190 10.42 8.66 68.22
CA ASN A 190 10.37 7.64 69.24
C ASN A 190 10.96 6.33 68.71
N GLU A 191 12.14 6.02 69.25
CA GLU A 191 12.72 4.69 69.29
C GLU A 191 11.82 3.74 70.08
N THR A 192 11.58 2.56 69.54
CA THR A 192 11.43 1.35 70.36
C THR A 192 11.88 0.13 69.54
N GLN A 193 12.93 -0.46 70.06
CA GLN A 193 13.35 -1.83 69.80
C GLN A 193 12.24 -2.83 70.18
N ASN A 194 12.06 -3.89 69.38
CA ASN A 194 12.08 -5.22 69.96
C ASN A 194 12.15 -6.37 68.91
N ASP A 195 12.99 -7.26 69.25
CA ASP A 195 13.31 -8.63 68.90
C ASP A 195 12.32 -9.51 68.17
N GLY A 196 12.81 -10.23 67.18
CA GLY A 196 12.79 -11.69 66.97
C GLY A 196 11.45 -12.36 66.73
N ASN A 197 11.23 -12.89 65.54
CA ASN A 197 11.12 -14.34 65.37
C ASN A 197 10.85 -14.77 63.92
N GLU A 198 11.21 -15.98 63.66
CA GLU A 198 11.36 -16.77 62.43
C GLU A 198 10.11 -16.92 61.54
N ASN A 199 10.38 -16.98 60.24
CA ASN A 199 9.79 -17.88 59.25
C ASN A 199 8.29 -18.02 59.15
N VAL A 200 7.70 -17.28 58.22
CA VAL A 200 6.63 -17.82 57.35
C VAL A 200 6.92 -17.28 55.93
N ILE A 201 7.15 -18.17 55.00
CA ILE A 201 7.10 -17.87 53.59
C ILE A 201 5.63 -17.67 53.25
N ASP A 202 5.12 -16.48 53.42
CA ASP A 202 3.86 -16.08 52.85
C ASP A 202 4.07 -15.63 51.42
N SER A 203 3.33 -16.25 50.57
CA SER A 203 3.12 -15.83 49.18
C SER A 203 2.93 -14.30 49.16
N GLU A 204 3.88 -13.62 48.54
CA GLU A 204 3.70 -12.21 48.20
C GLU A 204 2.44 -12.11 47.35
N ASP A 205 1.35 -11.73 47.98
CA ASP A 205 0.21 -11.11 47.31
C ASP A 205 0.79 -9.84 46.66
N TYR A 206 1.01 -9.91 45.39
CA TYR A 206 1.18 -8.69 44.58
C TYR A 206 -0.15 -7.94 44.72
N GLU A 207 -0.18 -6.96 45.60
CA GLU A 207 -1.22 -5.93 45.65
C GLU A 207 -1.26 -5.34 44.24
N GLU A 208 -2.30 -5.72 43.52
CA GLU A 208 -2.64 -5.17 42.24
C GLU A 208 -2.91 -3.66 42.47
N ASP A 209 -1.98 -2.82 42.02
CA ASP A 209 -2.21 -1.39 41.95
C ASP A 209 -3.55 -1.15 41.24
N ASP A 210 -4.50 -0.63 42.02
CA ASP A 210 -5.83 -0.28 41.58
C ASP A 210 -5.80 0.63 40.35
N ASP A 211 -6.63 0.29 39.41
CA ASP A 211 -6.98 0.95 38.17
C ASP A 211 -6.96 2.50 38.23
N TYR A 212 -5.80 3.10 38.11
CA TYR A 212 -5.72 4.44 37.56
C TYR A 212 -6.06 4.30 36.07
N GLU A 213 -7.30 4.55 35.69
CA GLU A 213 -7.67 4.84 34.32
C GLU A 213 -6.92 6.11 33.93
N GLU A 214 -5.77 5.97 33.27
CA GLU A 214 -5.09 7.09 32.64
C GLU A 214 -6.10 7.73 31.67
N THR A 215 -6.57 8.92 32.02
CA THR A 215 -7.50 9.65 31.17
C THR A 215 -6.71 10.11 29.93
N ARG A 216 -7.10 9.58 28.76
CA ARG A 216 -6.48 9.92 27.47
C ARG A 216 -7.43 10.80 26.67
N ILE A 217 -6.93 11.88 26.11
CA ILE A 217 -7.70 12.74 25.19
C ILE A 217 -7.32 12.42 23.75
N ARG A 218 -8.31 12.36 22.87
CA ARG A 218 -8.07 12.19 21.43
C ARG A 218 -7.33 13.40 20.87
N ARG A 219 -6.25 13.18 20.16
CA ARG A 219 -5.56 14.20 19.38
C ARG A 219 -6.46 14.72 18.27
N SER A 220 -6.77 16.00 18.29
CA SER A 220 -7.59 16.64 17.25
C SER A 220 -6.79 16.95 15.97
N ASP A 221 -5.45 17.00 16.07
CA ASP A 221 -4.54 17.34 14.99
C ASP A 221 -4.11 16.13 14.14
N LEU A 222 -4.52 14.90 14.49
CA LEU A 222 -4.16 13.66 13.81
C LEU A 222 -5.36 13.00 13.15
N ASN A 223 -5.25 12.76 11.84
CA ASN A 223 -6.27 12.11 11.02
C ASN A 223 -5.80 10.76 10.49
N PHE A 224 -6.76 9.91 10.17
CA PHE A 224 -6.53 8.59 9.59
C PHE A 224 -7.38 8.41 8.33
N VAL A 225 -6.75 7.89 7.28
CA VAL A 225 -7.38 7.62 5.98
C VAL A 225 -6.95 6.23 5.52
N ILE A 226 -7.85 5.50 4.89
CA ILE A 226 -7.55 4.17 4.30
C ILE A 226 -7.51 4.30 2.77
N SER A 227 -6.43 3.84 2.15
CA SER A 227 -6.32 3.68 0.70
C SER A 227 -6.64 2.23 0.31
N THR A 228 -7.78 2.01 -0.33
CA THR A 228 -8.21 0.68 -0.79
C THR A 228 -7.93 0.54 -2.28
N THR A 229 -6.81 -0.06 -2.61
CA THR A 229 -6.27 -0.13 -3.97
C THR A 229 -6.88 -1.23 -4.85
N TYR A 230 -7.93 -1.89 -4.38
CA TYR A 230 -8.73 -2.84 -5.13
C TYR A 230 -10.24 -2.58 -4.93
N LEU A 231 -11.06 -3.16 -5.79
CA LEU A 231 -12.51 -3.01 -5.68
C LEU A 231 -13.07 -4.14 -4.81
N ARG A 232 -13.67 -3.77 -3.72
CA ARG A 232 -14.15 -4.70 -2.70
C ARG A 232 -15.69 -4.82 -2.67
N HIS A 233 -16.18 -5.89 -2.11
CA HIS A 233 -17.60 -5.99 -1.76
C HIS A 233 -17.92 -5.00 -0.62
N PRO A 234 -19.11 -4.35 -0.60
CA PRO A 234 -19.46 -3.40 0.47
C PRO A 234 -19.34 -3.94 1.90
N GLN A 235 -19.56 -5.25 2.09
CA GLN A 235 -19.45 -5.90 3.39
C GLN A 235 -18.01 -6.32 3.77
N ASP A 236 -17.06 -6.21 2.84
CA ASP A 236 -15.65 -6.49 3.08
C ASP A 236 -14.91 -5.15 3.31
N ASP A 237 -15.26 -4.48 4.39
CA ASP A 237 -14.71 -3.19 4.77
C ASP A 237 -13.42 -3.31 5.60
N PRO A 238 -12.68 -2.20 5.83
CA PRO A 238 -11.46 -2.21 6.64
C PRO A 238 -11.64 -2.75 8.05
N ALA A 239 -12.79 -2.51 8.70
CA ALA A 239 -13.06 -3.00 10.05
C ALA A 239 -13.25 -4.52 10.06
N VAL A 240 -14.01 -5.07 9.09
CA VAL A 240 -14.14 -6.52 8.89
C VAL A 240 -12.77 -7.15 8.62
N ARG A 241 -11.94 -6.52 7.78
CA ARG A 241 -10.59 -7.00 7.48
C ARG A 241 -9.71 -7.05 8.72
N ALA A 242 -9.67 -5.98 9.50
CA ALA A 242 -8.92 -5.91 10.75
C ALA A 242 -9.41 -6.97 11.75
N LYS A 243 -10.73 -7.11 11.89
CA LYS A 243 -11.34 -8.14 12.76
C LYS A 243 -10.95 -9.56 12.37
N LEU A 244 -10.97 -9.90 11.06
CA LEU A 244 -10.54 -11.20 10.58
C LEU A 244 -9.05 -11.47 10.89
N ASN A 245 -8.20 -10.46 10.76
CA ASN A 245 -6.80 -10.56 11.12
C ASN A 245 -6.63 -10.82 12.64
N LEU A 246 -7.39 -10.12 13.48
CA LEU A 246 -7.37 -10.31 14.94
C LEU A 246 -7.89 -11.68 15.37
N LEU A 247 -8.89 -12.22 14.69
CA LEU A 247 -9.44 -13.55 14.98
C LEU A 247 -8.48 -14.70 14.63
N ALA A 248 -7.39 -14.44 13.92
CA ALA A 248 -6.32 -15.42 13.69
C ALA A 248 -5.45 -15.68 14.94
N PHE A 249 -5.51 -14.79 15.95
CA PHE A 249 -4.79 -14.91 17.21
C PHE A 249 -5.56 -15.77 18.22
N SER A 250 -4.82 -16.41 19.12
CA SER A 250 -5.45 -17.06 20.29
C SER A 250 -6.11 -16.02 21.21
N LYS A 251 -7.08 -16.44 22.01
CA LYS A 251 -7.78 -15.53 22.93
C LYS A 251 -6.83 -14.75 23.88
N PRO A 252 -5.81 -15.38 24.50
CA PRO A 252 -4.85 -14.64 25.32
C PRO A 252 -4.03 -13.62 24.55
N GLU A 253 -3.60 -13.94 23.31
CA GLU A 253 -2.85 -13.02 22.45
C GLU A 253 -3.75 -11.85 22.04
N LEU A 254 -4.99 -12.11 21.65
CA LEU A 254 -5.96 -11.08 21.32
C LEU A 254 -6.15 -10.09 22.47
N TYR A 255 -6.27 -10.59 23.71
CA TYR A 255 -6.37 -9.73 24.88
C TYR A 255 -5.11 -8.89 25.09
N LYS A 256 -3.93 -9.50 24.91
CA LYS A 256 -2.66 -8.74 24.95
C LYS A 256 -2.65 -7.62 23.91
N ILE A 257 -3.03 -7.91 22.66
CA ILE A 257 -3.07 -6.90 21.58
C ILE A 257 -3.97 -5.73 21.98
N ILE A 258 -5.21 -6.02 22.37
CA ILE A 258 -6.19 -4.98 22.73
C ILE A 258 -5.70 -4.17 23.94
N ASN A 259 -5.25 -4.83 25.00
CA ASN A 259 -4.80 -4.13 26.21
C ASN A 259 -3.55 -3.28 25.95
N MET A 260 -2.58 -3.81 25.18
CA MET A 260 -1.39 -3.03 24.82
C MET A 260 -1.73 -1.80 23.98
N ALA A 261 -2.57 -1.96 22.96
CA ALA A 261 -2.96 -0.86 22.09
C ALA A 261 -3.74 0.23 22.85
N THR A 262 -4.65 -0.17 23.75
CA THR A 262 -5.56 0.77 24.42
C THR A 262 -5.03 1.30 25.75
N ARG A 263 -4.20 0.56 26.45
CA ARG A 263 -3.76 0.88 27.83
C ARG A 263 -2.25 0.88 28.05
N GLY A 264 -1.47 0.45 27.06
CA GLY A 264 -0.03 0.33 27.21
C GLY A 264 0.44 -0.80 28.13
N LYS A 265 -0.45 -1.71 28.58
CA LYS A 265 -0.09 -2.79 29.50
C LYS A 265 -0.19 -4.16 28.82
N ILE A 266 0.79 -5.05 29.08
CA ILE A 266 0.74 -6.45 28.65
C ILE A 266 -0.15 -7.21 29.65
N SER A 267 -1.37 -7.52 29.24
CA SER A 267 -2.29 -8.27 30.08
C SER A 267 -3.04 -9.33 29.29
N THR A 268 -3.22 -10.51 29.90
CA THR A 268 -4.07 -11.58 29.36
C THR A 268 -5.49 -11.53 29.90
N ARG A 269 -5.77 -10.56 30.79
CA ARG A 269 -7.12 -10.33 31.30
C ARG A 269 -8.06 -9.86 30.21
N GLU A 270 -9.32 -10.13 30.35
CA GLU A 270 -10.34 -9.64 29.44
C GLU A 270 -10.31 -8.10 29.38
N PRO A 271 -10.16 -7.52 28.17
CA PRO A 271 -10.15 -6.07 28.04
C PRO A 271 -11.52 -5.47 28.38
N ASN A 272 -11.55 -4.17 28.73
CA ASN A 272 -12.81 -3.48 29.05
C ASN A 272 -13.65 -3.18 27.82
N ILE A 273 -13.07 -3.27 26.62
CA ILE A 273 -13.76 -3.03 25.34
C ILE A 273 -13.91 -4.34 24.57
N THR A 274 -15.00 -4.47 23.83
CA THR A 274 -15.21 -5.62 22.96
C THR A 274 -14.32 -5.54 21.71
N LEU A 275 -14.18 -6.67 21.00
CA LEU A 275 -13.48 -6.69 19.71
C LEU A 275 -14.16 -5.77 18.68
N ASP A 276 -15.50 -5.69 18.71
CA ASP A 276 -16.25 -4.80 17.82
C ASP A 276 -15.97 -3.33 18.13
N ASP A 277 -15.95 -2.94 19.41
CA ASP A 277 -15.58 -1.59 19.82
C ASP A 277 -14.12 -1.26 19.47
N PHE A 278 -13.24 -2.25 19.55
CA PHE A 278 -11.83 -2.07 19.20
C PHE A 278 -11.63 -1.74 17.72
N VAL A 279 -12.40 -2.36 16.81
CA VAL A 279 -12.29 -2.11 15.37
C VAL A 279 -13.18 -0.97 14.87
N ALA A 280 -14.15 -0.52 15.65
CA ALA A 280 -15.12 0.50 15.28
C ALA A 280 -14.49 1.83 14.77
N PRO A 281 -13.33 2.30 15.26
CA PRO A 281 -12.72 3.51 14.73
C PRO A 281 -12.49 3.49 13.21
N LEU A 282 -12.23 2.31 12.61
CA LEU A 282 -12.04 2.18 11.17
C LEU A 282 -13.29 2.57 10.36
N GLU A 283 -14.49 2.46 10.93
CA GLU A 283 -15.74 2.88 10.29
C GLU A 283 -15.86 4.41 10.21
N SER A 284 -15.08 5.14 11.03
CA SER A 284 -15.03 6.61 11.03
C SER A 284 -13.94 7.19 10.13
N PHE A 285 -13.10 6.36 9.54
CA PHE A 285 -12.03 6.82 8.65
C PHE A 285 -12.56 7.01 7.22
N ASN A 286 -12.08 8.05 6.55
CA ASN A 286 -12.31 8.16 5.12
C ASN A 286 -11.57 7.06 4.38
N GLU A 287 -12.26 6.38 3.46
CA GLU A 287 -11.70 5.35 2.61
C GLU A 287 -11.64 5.86 1.17
N LEU A 288 -10.45 5.83 0.57
CA LEU A 288 -10.20 6.26 -0.80
C LEU A 288 -10.00 5.04 -1.69
N ILE A 289 -10.85 4.89 -2.69
CA ILE A 289 -10.74 3.84 -3.71
C ILE A 289 -10.23 4.49 -5.00
N PRO A 290 -8.95 4.30 -5.39
CA PRO A 290 -8.34 4.94 -6.56
C PRO A 290 -8.83 4.30 -7.87
N CYS A 291 -10.12 4.41 -8.11
CA CYS A 291 -10.81 3.92 -9.31
C CYS A 291 -12.12 4.67 -9.48
N PRO A 292 -12.46 5.13 -10.70
CA PRO A 292 -13.75 5.75 -10.95
C PRO A 292 -14.92 4.82 -10.63
N ARG A 293 -15.96 5.36 -9.98
CA ARG A 293 -17.18 4.61 -9.61
C ARG A 293 -17.85 3.91 -10.81
N ALA A 294 -17.69 4.46 -12.01
CA ALA A 294 -18.23 3.90 -13.24
C ALA A 294 -17.66 2.53 -13.63
N TYR A 295 -16.57 2.11 -13.01
CA TYR A 295 -15.96 0.79 -13.22
C TYR A 295 -16.52 -0.28 -12.29
N ASP A 296 -17.13 0.08 -11.16
CA ASP A 296 -17.65 -0.88 -10.20
C ASP A 296 -19.13 -1.21 -10.43
N TYR A 297 -19.64 -2.24 -9.76
CA TYR A 297 -21.04 -2.62 -9.81
C TYR A 297 -21.92 -1.48 -9.29
N ASP A 298 -22.86 -1.03 -10.10
CA ASP A 298 -23.79 0.08 -9.77
C ASP A 298 -24.71 -0.21 -8.58
N HIS A 299 -24.98 -1.50 -8.31
CA HIS A 299 -25.79 -1.93 -7.16
C HIS A 299 -25.00 -2.00 -5.85
N TYR A 300 -23.66 -1.90 -5.87
CA TYR A 300 -22.87 -1.81 -4.64
C TYR A 300 -23.07 -0.44 -4.00
N LYS A 301 -23.42 -0.45 -2.72
CA LYS A 301 -23.58 0.75 -1.91
C LYS A 301 -22.58 0.68 -0.76
N HIS A 302 -21.70 1.64 -0.73
CA HIS A 302 -20.74 1.83 0.36
C HIS A 302 -21.22 2.93 1.30
N GLY A 303 -20.58 3.03 2.49
CA GLY A 303 -20.84 4.12 3.44
C GLY A 303 -20.47 5.50 2.89
N GLU A 304 -20.92 6.55 3.56
CA GLU A 304 -20.71 7.95 3.14
C GLU A 304 -19.22 8.36 3.13
N LEU A 305 -18.40 7.72 3.94
CA LEU A 305 -16.96 7.97 4.03
C LEU A 305 -16.14 7.19 2.99
N VAL A 306 -16.78 6.41 2.13
CA VAL A 306 -16.10 5.68 1.05
C VAL A 306 -16.18 6.47 -0.24
N HIS A 307 -15.02 6.86 -0.75
CA HIS A 307 -14.88 7.74 -1.90
C HIS A 307 -14.20 7.00 -3.05
N TYR A 308 -14.91 6.87 -4.17
CA TYR A 308 -14.31 6.52 -5.46
C TYR A 308 -13.67 7.77 -6.02
N VAL A 309 -12.38 7.70 -6.28
CA VAL A 309 -11.58 8.85 -6.69
C VAL A 309 -10.99 8.66 -8.11
N ASP A 310 -10.12 9.55 -8.49
CA ASP A 310 -9.37 9.50 -9.74
C ASP A 310 -8.67 8.13 -9.94
N PRO A 311 -8.42 7.71 -11.20
CA PRO A 311 -7.78 6.41 -11.45
C PRO A 311 -6.32 6.34 -11.02
N CYS A 312 -5.73 7.45 -10.60
CA CYS A 312 -4.33 7.59 -10.17
C CYS A 312 -3.35 7.07 -11.22
N ILE A 313 -3.46 7.58 -12.44
CA ILE A 313 -2.50 7.32 -13.50
C ILE A 313 -1.38 8.36 -13.39
N LEU A 314 -0.19 7.91 -13.06
CA LEU A 314 0.97 8.79 -12.92
C LEU A 314 1.30 9.48 -14.26
N SER A 315 1.60 10.78 -14.22
CA SER A 315 1.89 11.57 -15.43
C SER A 315 3.21 11.16 -16.09
N GLU A 316 4.17 10.75 -15.30
CA GLU A 316 5.46 10.27 -15.78
C GLU A 316 5.79 8.93 -15.14
N GLN A 317 6.38 8.04 -15.93
CA GLN A 317 6.97 6.82 -15.41
C GLN A 317 8.45 7.08 -15.21
N PRO A 318 9.00 6.80 -14.03
CA PRO A 318 10.41 7.04 -13.75
C PRO A 318 11.29 6.20 -14.67
N THR A 319 12.52 6.61 -14.83
CA THR A 319 13.58 5.79 -15.41
C THR A 319 13.82 4.63 -14.45
N LEU A 320 13.15 3.51 -14.71
CA LEU A 320 13.29 2.31 -13.88
C LEU A 320 14.59 1.57 -14.22
N PRO A 321 15.06 0.71 -13.32
CA PRO A 321 16.28 -0.06 -13.50
C PRO A 321 16.25 -0.80 -14.85
N HIS A 322 17.41 -0.90 -15.47
CA HIS A 322 17.64 -1.47 -16.78
C HIS A 322 16.83 -2.74 -17.02
N SER A 323 15.94 -2.68 -18.04
CA SER A 323 15.33 -3.90 -18.58
C SER A 323 16.40 -4.69 -19.32
N ILE A 324 16.29 -6.00 -19.27
CA ILE A 324 17.13 -6.91 -20.05
C ILE A 324 16.26 -7.75 -20.97
N ASP A 325 16.78 -8.10 -22.14
CA ASP A 325 16.16 -9.06 -23.04
C ASP A 325 16.60 -10.51 -22.74
N SER A 326 16.03 -11.47 -23.49
CA SER A 326 16.38 -12.89 -23.37
C SER A 326 17.83 -13.20 -23.76
N ASP A 327 18.54 -12.30 -24.41
CA ASP A 327 19.95 -12.44 -24.73
C ASP A 327 20.85 -11.75 -23.69
N GLY A 328 20.30 -11.28 -22.59
CA GLY A 328 20.98 -10.57 -21.52
C GLY A 328 21.40 -9.13 -21.86
N LYS A 329 20.87 -8.56 -22.94
CA LYS A 329 21.19 -7.19 -23.32
C LYS A 329 20.31 -6.19 -22.60
N THR A 330 20.93 -5.09 -22.18
CA THR A 330 20.21 -3.95 -21.60
C THR A 330 19.32 -3.29 -22.65
N ILE A 331 18.05 -3.04 -22.30
CA ILE A 331 17.07 -2.34 -23.11
C ILE A 331 17.02 -0.87 -22.70
N ILE A 332 17.29 0.00 -23.63
CA ILE A 332 17.04 1.44 -23.51
C ILE A 332 15.63 1.70 -24.02
N TRP A 333 14.73 2.16 -23.16
CA TRP A 333 13.32 2.34 -23.51
C TRP A 333 13.03 3.72 -24.10
N LYS A 334 13.56 4.77 -23.51
CA LYS A 334 13.44 6.18 -23.97
C LYS A 334 14.73 6.61 -24.62
N ASP A 335 14.64 7.68 -25.42
CA ASP A 335 15.84 8.29 -25.97
C ASP A 335 16.72 8.82 -24.83
N GLU A 336 18.00 8.51 -24.88
CA GLU A 336 19.03 8.92 -23.94
C GLU A 336 20.18 9.60 -24.68
N GLU A 337 21.09 10.20 -23.94
CA GLU A 337 22.37 10.70 -24.49
C GLU A 337 23.53 9.89 -23.89
N ASP A 338 24.53 9.61 -24.72
CA ASP A 338 25.77 9.01 -24.23
C ASP A 338 26.65 10.03 -23.47
N GLU A 339 27.78 9.60 -22.94
CA GLU A 339 28.75 10.45 -22.21
C GLU A 339 29.24 11.64 -23.04
N ASN A 340 29.08 11.61 -24.37
CA ASN A 340 29.49 12.64 -25.32
C ASN A 340 28.30 13.44 -25.86
N HIS A 341 27.12 13.33 -25.23
CA HIS A 341 25.86 13.96 -25.67
C HIS A 341 25.35 13.51 -27.05
N ASN A 342 25.74 12.30 -27.50
CA ASN A 342 25.13 11.73 -28.70
C ASN A 342 23.82 11.05 -28.38
N PRO A 343 22.77 11.20 -29.23
CA PRO A 343 21.47 10.58 -28.98
C PRO A 343 21.54 9.06 -29.14
N ILE A 344 21.05 8.34 -28.10
CA ILE A 344 20.82 6.92 -28.12
C ILE A 344 19.31 6.71 -28.24
N PRO A 345 18.81 6.22 -29.41
CA PRO A 345 17.38 6.07 -29.62
C PRO A 345 16.81 4.96 -28.74
N GLY A 346 15.75 5.27 -28.02
CA GLY A 346 15.01 4.30 -27.20
C GLY A 346 14.15 3.35 -28.03
N LEU A 347 14.00 2.14 -27.54
CA LEU A 347 13.22 1.10 -28.19
C LEU A 347 11.75 1.50 -28.41
N LEU A 348 11.15 2.24 -27.49
CA LEU A 348 9.77 2.71 -27.61
C LEU A 348 9.52 3.43 -28.95
N ASN A 349 10.48 4.21 -29.44
CA ASN A 349 10.31 4.96 -30.68
C ASN A 349 10.25 4.09 -31.93
N SER A 350 10.81 2.89 -31.90
CA SER A 350 10.80 1.95 -33.01
C SER A 350 9.60 0.99 -33.02
N LEU A 351 8.85 0.88 -31.89
CA LEU A 351 7.75 -0.07 -31.74
C LEU A 351 6.48 0.44 -32.44
N GLN A 352 5.90 -0.43 -33.27
CA GLN A 352 4.61 -0.25 -33.94
C GLN A 352 3.89 -1.58 -34.05
N ASN A 353 2.57 -1.56 -34.06
CA ASN A 353 1.71 -2.77 -34.19
C ASN A 353 2.08 -3.86 -33.18
N VAL A 354 2.28 -3.48 -31.92
CA VAL A 354 2.71 -4.40 -30.87
C VAL A 354 1.51 -5.13 -30.28
N ILE A 355 1.63 -6.45 -30.19
CA ILE A 355 0.85 -7.26 -29.23
C ILE A 355 1.68 -7.34 -27.96
N PHE A 356 1.23 -6.65 -26.92
CA PHE A 356 1.91 -6.61 -25.62
C PHE A 356 1.31 -7.65 -24.68
N VAL A 357 2.13 -8.49 -24.05
CA VAL A 357 1.68 -9.52 -23.09
C VAL A 357 2.41 -9.37 -21.77
N SER A 358 1.64 -9.32 -20.69
CA SER A 358 2.17 -9.24 -19.33
C SER A 358 1.32 -10.05 -18.34
N ALA A 359 1.98 -10.86 -17.52
CA ALA A 359 1.36 -11.57 -16.41
C ALA A 359 1.40 -10.80 -15.08
N GLY A 360 1.89 -9.55 -15.10
CA GLY A 360 2.01 -8.68 -13.94
C GLY A 360 3.26 -8.92 -13.09
N SER A 361 3.42 -8.15 -12.02
CA SER A 361 4.60 -8.22 -11.13
C SER A 361 4.68 -9.52 -10.32
N GLN A 362 3.56 -10.22 -10.15
CA GLN A 362 3.47 -11.47 -9.39
C GLN A 362 3.41 -12.71 -10.31
N VAL A 363 4.07 -12.65 -11.45
CA VAL A 363 4.11 -13.75 -12.45
C VAL A 363 4.54 -15.07 -11.84
N LEU A 364 5.41 -15.08 -10.85
CA LEU A 364 5.91 -16.29 -10.18
C LEU A 364 4.86 -17.02 -9.34
N ASP A 365 3.84 -16.33 -8.84
CA ASP A 365 2.72 -16.96 -8.13
C ASP A 365 1.86 -17.82 -9.05
N TYR A 366 1.98 -17.62 -10.37
CA TYR A 366 1.19 -18.26 -11.42
C TYR A 366 2.06 -18.74 -12.57
N GLU A 367 3.30 -19.17 -12.29
CA GLU A 367 4.33 -19.47 -13.31
C GLU A 367 3.82 -20.36 -14.45
N ASP A 368 3.15 -21.49 -14.12
CA ASP A 368 2.65 -22.42 -15.14
C ASP A 368 1.59 -21.79 -16.06
N LYS A 369 0.69 -20.99 -15.48
CA LYS A 369 -0.34 -20.28 -16.25
C LYS A 369 0.27 -19.21 -17.13
N ALA A 370 1.23 -18.47 -16.61
CA ALA A 370 1.95 -17.42 -17.32
C ALA A 370 2.74 -18.02 -18.49
N LYS A 371 3.50 -19.10 -18.27
CA LYS A 371 4.23 -19.83 -19.31
C LYS A 371 3.29 -20.34 -20.41
N ASN A 372 2.15 -20.95 -20.03
CA ASN A 372 1.16 -21.39 -21.01
C ASN A 372 0.66 -20.22 -21.88
N LEU A 373 0.37 -19.07 -21.29
CA LEU A 373 -0.05 -17.87 -22.03
C LEU A 373 1.05 -17.41 -22.99
N PHE A 374 2.29 -17.25 -22.50
CA PHE A 374 3.42 -16.76 -23.30
C PHE A 374 3.72 -17.69 -24.49
N HIS A 375 3.83 -19.02 -24.26
CA HIS A 375 4.08 -19.98 -25.33
C HIS A 375 2.92 -20.07 -26.32
N SER A 376 1.67 -20.01 -25.85
CA SER A 376 0.51 -20.00 -26.74
C SER A 376 0.53 -18.77 -27.65
N MET A 377 0.93 -17.61 -27.10
CA MET A 377 1.03 -16.39 -27.89
C MET A 377 2.19 -16.44 -28.90
N CYS A 378 3.36 -16.96 -28.51
CA CYS A 378 4.48 -17.19 -29.44
C CYS A 378 4.07 -18.08 -30.60
N LYS A 379 3.30 -19.15 -30.35
CA LYS A 379 2.76 -20.02 -31.41
C LYS A 379 1.72 -19.29 -32.27
N ALA A 380 0.86 -18.46 -31.67
CA ALA A 380 -0.13 -17.67 -32.41
C ALA A 380 0.53 -16.67 -33.39
N MET A 381 1.72 -16.15 -33.06
CA MET A 381 2.48 -15.25 -33.95
C MET A 381 2.93 -15.89 -35.27
N GLN A 382 2.88 -17.21 -35.38
CA GLN A 382 3.19 -17.93 -36.63
C GLN A 382 2.04 -17.89 -37.65
N ALA A 383 0.84 -17.48 -37.23
CA ALA A 383 -0.32 -17.40 -38.10
C ALA A 383 -0.20 -16.24 -39.10
N PRO A 384 -0.68 -16.42 -40.36
CA PRO A 384 -0.55 -15.40 -41.41
C PRO A 384 -1.14 -14.04 -41.03
N GLN A 385 -2.23 -14.01 -40.26
CA GLN A 385 -2.88 -12.78 -39.80
C GLN A 385 -2.05 -11.98 -38.80
N MET A 386 -0.97 -12.58 -38.26
CA MET A 386 -0.03 -11.93 -37.34
C MET A 386 1.25 -11.40 -38.03
N ALA A 387 1.29 -11.46 -39.38
CA ALA A 387 2.49 -11.11 -40.14
C ALA A 387 3.00 -9.68 -39.86
N ASP A 388 2.09 -8.73 -39.69
CA ASP A 388 2.39 -7.31 -39.51
C ASP A 388 2.54 -6.89 -38.03
N TYR A 389 2.46 -7.84 -37.10
CA TYR A 389 2.57 -7.57 -35.67
C TYR A 389 3.92 -8.00 -35.10
N THR A 390 4.35 -7.27 -34.09
CA THR A 390 5.48 -7.64 -33.22
C THR A 390 4.93 -8.06 -31.85
N LEU A 391 5.43 -9.14 -31.31
CA LEU A 391 5.09 -9.59 -29.97
C LEU A 391 6.12 -9.05 -28.96
N LEU A 392 5.64 -8.42 -27.89
CA LEU A 392 6.45 -7.98 -26.75
C LEU A 392 5.97 -8.71 -25.50
N LEU A 393 6.80 -9.58 -24.95
CA LEU A 393 6.52 -10.36 -23.75
C LEU A 393 7.28 -9.79 -22.55
N ALA A 394 6.57 -9.32 -21.53
CA ALA A 394 7.13 -8.98 -20.23
C ALA A 394 7.00 -10.20 -19.29
N VAL A 395 8.07 -10.99 -19.20
CA VAL A 395 8.03 -12.31 -18.54
C VAL A 395 8.55 -12.30 -17.09
N GLY A 396 9.14 -11.20 -16.63
CA GLY A 396 9.77 -11.09 -15.31
C GLY A 396 11.21 -11.57 -15.29
N SER A 397 11.96 -11.14 -14.29
CA SER A 397 13.43 -11.33 -14.20
C SER A 397 13.84 -12.80 -14.12
N LYS A 398 13.02 -13.66 -13.51
CA LYS A 398 13.34 -15.09 -13.38
C LYS A 398 13.18 -15.83 -14.71
N LEU A 399 12.17 -15.47 -15.52
CA LEU A 399 11.81 -16.20 -16.73
C LEU A 399 12.54 -15.68 -17.97
N VAL A 400 13.04 -14.44 -17.97
CA VAL A 400 13.67 -13.83 -19.16
C VAL A 400 14.90 -14.60 -19.65
N ASN A 401 15.67 -15.17 -18.74
CA ASN A 401 16.91 -15.92 -19.03
C ASN A 401 16.68 -17.42 -19.25
N SER A 402 15.42 -17.84 -19.49
CA SER A 402 15.12 -19.24 -19.75
C SER A 402 15.41 -19.60 -21.20
N ASP A 403 16.03 -20.75 -21.46
CA ASP A 403 16.29 -21.31 -22.79
C ASP A 403 14.97 -21.61 -23.57
N GLU A 404 13.83 -21.50 -22.89
CA GLU A 404 12.50 -21.70 -23.48
C GLU A 404 12.18 -20.71 -24.62
N TRP A 405 12.93 -19.59 -24.71
CA TRP A 405 12.72 -18.54 -25.72
C TRP A 405 13.59 -18.69 -26.96
N ASP A 406 14.56 -19.62 -26.99
CA ASP A 406 15.54 -19.73 -28.06
C ASP A 406 14.98 -20.21 -29.39
N ASP A 407 13.88 -20.99 -29.37
CA ASP A 407 13.25 -21.53 -30.55
C ASP A 407 12.34 -20.55 -31.30
N TYR A 408 12.13 -19.34 -30.78
CA TYR A 408 11.24 -18.36 -31.38
C TYR A 408 11.96 -17.31 -32.23
N ASP A 409 11.25 -16.83 -33.26
CA ASP A 409 11.76 -15.80 -34.19
C ASP A 409 12.00 -14.46 -33.47
N LYS A 410 13.23 -14.18 -33.08
CA LYS A 410 13.65 -12.96 -32.37
C LYS A 410 13.44 -11.66 -33.17
N SER A 411 13.19 -11.75 -34.49
CA SER A 411 12.83 -10.59 -35.30
C SER A 411 11.39 -10.13 -35.09
N LYS A 412 10.51 -11.05 -34.65
CA LYS A 412 9.08 -10.81 -34.40
C LYS A 412 8.70 -10.88 -32.93
N ILE A 413 9.46 -11.59 -32.11
CA ILE A 413 9.16 -11.85 -30.71
C ILE A 413 10.28 -11.30 -29.85
N ARG A 414 9.93 -10.32 -29.03
CA ARG A 414 10.84 -9.73 -28.04
C ARG A 414 10.43 -10.16 -26.66
N VAL A 415 11.35 -10.81 -25.95
CA VAL A 415 11.14 -11.27 -24.57
C VAL A 415 12.00 -10.40 -23.67
N VAL A 416 11.38 -9.75 -22.69
CA VAL A 416 12.04 -8.84 -21.77
C VAL A 416 11.61 -9.13 -20.34
N ASN A 417 12.46 -8.79 -19.37
CA ASN A 417 12.13 -8.95 -17.97
C ASN A 417 11.03 -7.99 -17.52
N TRP A 418 11.03 -6.77 -18.05
CA TRP A 418 10.13 -5.69 -17.63
C TRP A 418 9.92 -4.68 -18.77
N VAL A 419 8.79 -3.97 -18.72
CA VAL A 419 8.38 -2.95 -19.71
C VAL A 419 7.87 -1.73 -18.96
N PRO A 420 8.21 -0.49 -19.37
CA PRO A 420 7.53 0.72 -18.91
C PRO A 420 6.12 0.75 -19.49
N GLN A 421 5.22 -0.06 -18.90
CA GLN A 421 3.89 -0.39 -19.43
C GLN A 421 3.08 0.86 -19.75
N ARG A 422 3.14 1.84 -18.85
CA ARG A 422 2.42 3.07 -19.02
C ARG A 422 2.90 3.87 -20.24
N ASP A 423 4.22 4.07 -20.40
CA ASP A 423 4.77 4.79 -21.54
C ASP A 423 4.50 4.04 -22.85
N LEU A 424 4.57 2.71 -22.83
CA LEU A 424 4.20 1.86 -23.95
C LEU A 424 2.72 2.04 -24.33
N LEU A 425 1.82 2.04 -23.36
CA LEU A 425 0.37 2.23 -23.58
C LEU A 425 0.04 3.67 -23.95
N ALA A 426 0.76 4.66 -23.41
CA ALA A 426 0.56 6.07 -23.75
C ALA A 426 0.90 6.36 -25.22
N LYS A 427 1.90 5.67 -25.79
CA LYS A 427 2.35 5.91 -27.16
C LYS A 427 1.28 5.53 -28.18
N GLU A 428 0.77 6.54 -28.88
CA GLU A 428 -0.26 6.35 -29.89
C GLU A 428 0.23 5.46 -31.06
N GLY A 429 -0.61 4.53 -31.50
CA GLY A 429 -0.29 3.60 -32.60
C GLY A 429 0.75 2.51 -32.28
N CYS A 430 1.31 2.50 -31.06
CA CYS A 430 2.30 1.50 -30.68
C CYS A 430 1.65 0.14 -30.36
N VAL A 431 0.74 0.11 -29.37
CA VAL A 431 0.08 -1.12 -28.93
C VAL A 431 -1.24 -1.31 -29.67
N SER A 432 -1.32 -2.36 -30.46
CA SER A 432 -2.56 -2.78 -31.15
C SER A 432 -3.49 -3.54 -30.23
N CYS A 433 -2.93 -4.39 -29.37
CA CYS A 433 -3.66 -5.14 -28.34
C CYS A 433 -2.73 -5.46 -27.17
N ALA A 434 -3.21 -5.23 -25.95
CA ALA A 434 -2.55 -5.70 -24.72
C ALA A 434 -3.24 -6.97 -24.21
N ILE A 435 -2.47 -7.96 -23.79
CA ILE A 435 -2.97 -9.18 -23.12
C ILE A 435 -2.43 -9.14 -21.70
N ILE A 436 -3.31 -8.94 -20.74
CA ILE A 436 -2.95 -8.70 -19.34
C ILE A 436 -3.61 -9.72 -18.41
N HIS A 437 -3.03 -9.90 -17.22
CA HIS A 437 -3.54 -10.84 -16.22
C HIS A 437 -4.83 -10.37 -15.52
N GLY A 438 -5.19 -9.08 -15.62
CA GLY A 438 -6.41 -8.54 -15.01
C GLY A 438 -6.21 -7.85 -13.65
N GLY A 439 -4.97 -7.53 -13.28
CA GLY A 439 -4.73 -6.64 -12.14
C GLY A 439 -5.32 -5.25 -12.40
N LEU A 440 -5.93 -4.64 -11.37
CA LEU A 440 -6.69 -3.39 -11.51
C LEU A 440 -5.85 -2.24 -12.08
N ALA A 441 -4.58 -2.12 -11.69
CA ALA A 441 -3.69 -1.08 -12.22
C ALA A 441 -3.53 -1.17 -13.74
N SER A 442 -3.21 -2.36 -14.28
CA SER A 442 -3.06 -2.58 -15.72
C SER A 442 -4.36 -2.37 -16.50
N ILE A 443 -5.51 -2.74 -15.91
CA ILE A 443 -6.82 -2.48 -16.52
C ILE A 443 -7.08 -0.97 -16.60
N LYS A 444 -6.81 -0.23 -15.51
CA LYS A 444 -6.98 1.23 -15.46
C LYS A 444 -6.14 1.93 -16.52
N GLU A 445 -4.87 1.53 -16.67
CA GLU A 445 -3.99 2.08 -17.71
C GLU A 445 -4.51 1.78 -19.12
N CYS A 446 -4.92 0.54 -19.41
CA CYS A 446 -5.50 0.19 -20.71
C CYS A 446 -6.77 1.00 -21.03
N ILE A 447 -7.64 1.24 -20.03
CA ILE A 447 -8.85 2.06 -20.18
C ILE A 447 -8.46 3.53 -20.38
N TYR A 448 -7.60 4.08 -19.55
CA TYR A 448 -7.19 5.49 -19.60
C TYR A 448 -6.56 5.84 -20.95
N PHE A 449 -5.60 5.04 -21.43
CA PHE A 449 -4.96 5.24 -22.74
C PHE A 449 -5.81 4.71 -23.90
N ASN A 450 -7.00 4.18 -23.63
CA ASN A 450 -7.94 3.64 -24.62
C ASN A 450 -7.30 2.57 -25.53
N ARG A 451 -6.51 1.67 -24.95
CA ARG A 451 -5.89 0.56 -25.69
C ARG A 451 -6.78 -0.67 -25.70
N LYS A 452 -6.90 -1.31 -26.85
CA LYS A 452 -7.57 -2.62 -26.94
C LYS A 452 -6.87 -3.61 -26.04
N PHE A 453 -7.60 -4.40 -25.27
CA PHE A 453 -6.97 -5.36 -24.36
C PHE A 453 -7.82 -6.59 -24.12
N ILE A 454 -7.15 -7.68 -23.73
CA ILE A 454 -7.71 -8.97 -23.33
C ILE A 454 -7.26 -9.25 -21.91
N ILE A 455 -8.17 -9.75 -21.09
CA ILE A 455 -7.86 -10.18 -19.73
C ILE A 455 -7.77 -11.71 -19.70
N CYS A 456 -6.63 -12.23 -19.25
CA CYS A 456 -6.41 -13.65 -18.97
C CYS A 456 -6.22 -13.84 -17.45
N PRO A 457 -7.29 -13.95 -16.66
CA PRO A 457 -7.20 -13.92 -15.19
C PRO A 457 -6.54 -15.20 -14.67
N MET A 458 -5.52 -15.03 -13.83
CA MET A 458 -4.72 -16.13 -13.26
C MET A 458 -5.11 -16.47 -11.83
N GLY A 459 -5.58 -15.49 -11.05
CA GLY A 459 -6.00 -15.65 -9.64
C GLY A 459 -6.33 -14.34 -8.95
N LYS A 460 -6.42 -14.36 -7.63
CA LYS A 460 -6.72 -13.21 -6.76
C LYS A 460 -8.00 -12.46 -7.23
N ASP A 461 -7.98 -11.13 -7.17
CA ASP A 461 -9.04 -10.21 -7.59
C ASP A 461 -9.25 -10.10 -9.11
N GLN A 462 -8.37 -10.71 -9.91
CA GLN A 462 -8.34 -10.55 -11.37
C GLN A 462 -9.63 -11.03 -12.05
N ILE A 463 -10.22 -12.14 -11.55
CA ILE A 463 -11.49 -12.65 -12.07
C ILE A 463 -12.61 -11.66 -11.79
N ASP A 464 -12.65 -11.10 -10.60
CA ASP A 464 -13.68 -10.14 -10.19
C ASP A 464 -13.55 -8.82 -10.96
N ASN A 465 -12.33 -8.35 -11.21
CA ASN A 465 -12.07 -7.20 -12.08
C ASN A 465 -12.59 -7.44 -13.51
N ALA A 466 -12.37 -8.66 -14.06
CA ALA A 466 -12.88 -9.02 -15.37
C ALA A 466 -14.44 -9.08 -15.40
N LEU A 467 -15.06 -9.58 -14.33
CA LEU A 467 -16.53 -9.62 -14.21
C LEU A 467 -17.14 -8.22 -14.13
N ARG A 468 -16.48 -7.25 -13.48
CA ARG A 468 -16.90 -5.84 -13.48
C ARG A 468 -16.93 -5.26 -14.89
N LEU A 469 -15.87 -5.48 -15.68
CA LEU A 469 -15.86 -5.05 -17.08
C LEU A 469 -16.99 -5.69 -17.89
N LYS A 470 -17.22 -6.98 -17.69
CA LYS A 470 -18.32 -7.67 -18.34
C LYS A 470 -19.68 -7.09 -17.92
N HIS A 471 -19.87 -6.73 -16.65
CA HIS A 471 -21.08 -6.10 -16.15
C HIS A 471 -21.39 -4.78 -16.87
N ILE A 472 -20.40 -3.93 -17.08
CA ILE A 472 -20.54 -2.69 -17.85
C ILE A 472 -20.53 -2.90 -19.36
N GLY A 473 -20.48 -4.18 -19.78
CA GLY A 473 -20.64 -4.63 -21.18
C GLY A 473 -19.34 -4.65 -21.99
N ILE A 474 -18.18 -4.64 -21.34
CA ILE A 474 -16.87 -4.84 -21.96
C ILE A 474 -16.44 -6.29 -21.69
N ASP A 475 -16.89 -7.25 -22.52
CA ASP A 475 -16.53 -8.67 -22.37
C ASP A 475 -15.28 -9.00 -23.21
N ASN A 476 -14.12 -8.73 -22.64
CA ASN A 476 -12.81 -8.98 -23.25
C ASN A 476 -12.00 -10.04 -22.48
N THR A 477 -12.68 -10.95 -21.78
CA THR A 477 -12.03 -11.98 -20.96
C THR A 477 -11.82 -13.27 -21.75
N LEU A 478 -10.63 -13.85 -21.62
CA LEU A 478 -10.29 -15.21 -22.04
C LEU A 478 -9.84 -16.01 -20.80
N GLN A 479 -10.63 -17.01 -20.43
CA GLN A 479 -10.31 -17.86 -19.28
C GLN A 479 -9.04 -18.66 -19.52
N MET A 480 -8.16 -18.75 -18.51
CA MET A 480 -6.88 -19.47 -18.64
C MET A 480 -7.01 -20.93 -19.06
N SER A 481 -8.10 -21.62 -18.69
CA SER A 481 -8.39 -22.98 -19.14
C SER A 481 -8.60 -23.09 -20.65
N ASN A 482 -8.93 -22.00 -21.32
CA ASN A 482 -9.21 -21.92 -22.75
C ASN A 482 -8.06 -21.32 -23.56
N VAL A 483 -6.97 -20.90 -22.89
CA VAL A 483 -5.83 -20.28 -23.55
C VAL A 483 -5.09 -21.29 -24.42
N ASN A 484 -5.11 -21.04 -25.72
CA ASN A 484 -4.35 -21.74 -26.75
C ASN A 484 -4.16 -20.76 -27.94
N PRO A 485 -3.31 -21.09 -28.94
CA PRO A 485 -3.03 -20.20 -30.06
C PRO A 485 -4.28 -19.72 -30.80
N ASP A 486 -5.22 -20.61 -31.13
CA ASP A 486 -6.43 -20.27 -31.90
C ASP A 486 -7.37 -19.35 -31.11
N SER A 487 -7.61 -19.66 -29.82
CA SER A 487 -8.45 -18.82 -28.96
C SER A 487 -7.86 -17.41 -28.72
N LEU A 488 -6.54 -17.28 -28.69
CA LEU A 488 -5.87 -15.98 -28.60
C LEU A 488 -6.06 -15.18 -29.89
N LEU A 489 -5.90 -15.81 -31.05
CA LEU A 489 -6.16 -15.19 -32.36
C LEU A 489 -7.61 -14.70 -32.47
N ASP A 490 -8.57 -15.52 -32.08
CA ASP A 490 -9.99 -15.15 -32.08
C ASP A 490 -10.28 -14.00 -31.13
N ALA A 491 -9.69 -14.02 -29.94
CA ALA A 491 -9.85 -12.95 -28.97
C ALA A 491 -9.22 -11.64 -29.46
N ILE A 492 -8.02 -11.67 -30.02
CA ILE A 492 -7.36 -10.48 -30.62
C ILE A 492 -8.24 -9.93 -31.74
N ASN A 493 -8.67 -10.75 -32.68
CA ASN A 493 -9.54 -10.33 -33.76
C ASN A 493 -10.82 -9.67 -33.23
N ARG A 494 -11.47 -10.31 -32.25
CA ARG A 494 -12.69 -9.77 -31.64
C ARG A 494 -12.47 -8.38 -31.03
N VAL A 495 -11.48 -8.21 -30.15
CA VAL A 495 -11.28 -6.92 -29.46
C VAL A 495 -10.79 -5.80 -30.39
N THR A 496 -10.14 -6.16 -31.51
CA THR A 496 -9.65 -5.18 -32.48
C THR A 496 -10.69 -4.78 -33.51
N THR A 497 -11.73 -5.61 -33.77
CA THR A 497 -12.74 -5.35 -34.82
C THR A 497 -14.14 -5.05 -34.29
N ASP A 498 -14.45 -5.36 -33.03
CA ASP A 498 -15.79 -5.12 -32.47
C ASP A 498 -15.97 -3.64 -32.09
N TYR A 499 -16.66 -2.89 -32.97
CA TYR A 499 -16.95 -1.47 -32.76
C TYR A 499 -17.85 -1.19 -31.55
N ARG A 500 -18.66 -2.16 -31.09
CA ARG A 500 -19.51 -1.99 -29.91
C ARG A 500 -18.68 -2.03 -28.63
N LEU A 501 -17.73 -2.93 -28.60
CA LEU A 501 -16.76 -3.02 -27.51
C LEU A 501 -15.93 -1.73 -27.43
N GLU A 502 -15.45 -1.28 -28.58
CA GLU A 502 -14.71 -0.02 -28.72
C GLU A 502 -15.50 1.19 -28.22
N ALA A 503 -16.74 1.33 -28.63
CA ALA A 503 -17.59 2.45 -28.20
C ALA A 503 -17.79 2.49 -26.67
N LYS A 504 -17.95 1.33 -26.03
CA LYS A 504 -18.07 1.24 -24.56
C LYS A 504 -16.76 1.57 -23.86
N GLN A 505 -15.65 1.06 -24.37
CA GLN A 505 -14.33 1.36 -23.85
C GLN A 505 -14.00 2.86 -23.99
N ASN A 506 -14.30 3.48 -25.13
CA ASN A 506 -14.14 4.93 -25.35
C ASN A 506 -14.94 5.75 -24.31
N LYS A 507 -16.18 5.36 -24.04
CA LYS A 507 -17.00 6.03 -23.03
C LYS A 507 -16.37 5.96 -21.65
N LEU A 508 -15.89 4.78 -21.26
CA LEU A 508 -15.25 4.58 -19.97
C LEU A 508 -13.89 5.33 -19.89
N SER A 509 -13.11 5.32 -20.97
CA SER A 509 -11.85 6.07 -21.09
C SER A 509 -12.06 7.57 -20.87
N ASN A 510 -13.14 8.14 -21.45
CA ASN A 510 -13.46 9.54 -21.25
C ASN A 510 -13.77 9.88 -19.79
N VAL A 511 -14.46 8.99 -19.07
CA VAL A 511 -14.70 9.15 -17.62
C VAL A 511 -13.40 9.15 -16.84
N PHE A 512 -12.50 8.21 -17.15
CA PHE A 512 -11.21 8.10 -16.48
C PHE A 512 -10.33 9.34 -16.71
N LYS A 513 -10.28 9.84 -17.96
CA LYS A 513 -9.54 11.06 -18.32
C LYS A 513 -10.10 12.31 -17.65
N ALA A 514 -11.42 12.47 -17.66
CA ALA A 514 -12.06 13.62 -17.04
C ALA A 514 -11.75 13.74 -15.54
N LEU A 515 -11.65 12.61 -14.83
CA LEU A 515 -11.29 12.58 -13.41
C LEU A 515 -9.80 12.89 -13.19
N GLU A 516 -8.92 12.43 -14.08
CA GLU A 516 -7.48 12.65 -13.97
C GLU A 516 -7.09 14.09 -14.36
N ASP A 517 -7.77 14.66 -15.38
CA ASP A 517 -7.45 16.00 -15.91
C ASP A 517 -7.89 17.14 -14.97
N GLU A 518 -8.85 16.89 -14.05
CA GLU A 518 -9.21 17.88 -13.03
C GLU A 518 -8.05 18.19 -12.07
N ASP A 519 -7.13 17.24 -11.88
CA ASP A 519 -5.96 17.44 -11.04
C ASP A 519 -4.86 18.27 -11.71
N THR A 520 -4.80 18.21 -13.05
CA THR A 520 -3.71 18.83 -13.83
C THR A 520 -4.07 20.20 -14.36
N ASN A 521 -5.36 20.58 -14.47
CA ASN A 521 -5.78 21.86 -15.03
C ASN A 521 -7.08 22.41 -14.43
N PRO A 522 -7.04 23.06 -13.25
CA PRO A 522 -8.21 23.60 -12.58
C PRO A 522 -8.91 24.75 -13.34
N SER A 523 -8.38 25.17 -14.50
CA SER A 523 -8.88 26.29 -15.30
C SER A 523 -9.74 25.90 -16.52
N SER A 524 -9.98 24.62 -16.80
CA SER A 524 -10.91 24.20 -17.86
C SER A 524 -12.36 24.28 -17.35
N GLY A 525 -12.89 25.48 -17.35
CA GLY A 525 -14.16 25.98 -16.89
C GLY A 525 -15.42 25.14 -17.10
N THR A 526 -15.63 24.14 -16.29
CA THR A 526 -16.90 23.70 -15.69
C THR A 526 -16.53 22.72 -14.58
N PRO A 527 -16.41 23.14 -13.33
CA PRO A 527 -16.30 22.21 -12.22
C PRO A 527 -17.67 21.49 -12.13
N SER A 528 -17.69 20.23 -12.44
CA SER A 528 -18.74 19.37 -11.90
C SER A 528 -18.46 19.34 -10.39
N GLU A 529 -19.25 20.08 -9.61
CA GLU A 529 -19.13 20.24 -8.14
C GLU A 529 -19.09 18.90 -7.36
N ASN A 530 -19.15 17.76 -8.04
CA ASN A 530 -19.26 16.43 -7.48
C ASN A 530 -18.05 15.50 -7.72
N ILE A 531 -17.00 15.93 -8.42
CA ILE A 531 -15.84 15.08 -8.68
C ILE A 531 -14.80 15.36 -7.59
N LYS A 532 -14.65 14.40 -6.68
CA LYS A 532 -13.61 14.44 -5.63
C LYS A 532 -12.43 13.58 -6.07
N THR A 533 -11.25 14.17 -6.17
CA THR A 533 -9.99 13.43 -6.35
C THR A 533 -9.42 13.06 -4.98
N GLY A 534 -8.58 12.02 -4.95
CA GLY A 534 -8.04 11.53 -3.67
C GLY A 534 -7.25 12.62 -2.93
N PHE A 535 -6.44 13.40 -3.65
CA PHE A 535 -5.67 14.47 -3.02
C PHE A 535 -6.55 15.61 -2.49
N LYS A 536 -7.68 15.96 -3.17
CA LYS A 536 -8.61 16.98 -2.66
C LYS A 536 -9.23 16.55 -1.34
N ILE A 537 -9.63 15.27 -1.23
CA ILE A 537 -10.18 14.74 0.01
C ILE A 537 -9.14 14.79 1.13
N ILE A 538 -7.91 14.35 0.87
CA ILE A 538 -6.80 14.42 1.83
C ILE A 538 -6.58 15.87 2.29
N ARG A 539 -6.51 16.81 1.35
CA ARG A 539 -6.34 18.24 1.64
C ARG A 539 -7.51 18.80 2.45
N ASP A 540 -8.74 18.49 2.06
CA ASP A 540 -9.94 19.02 2.73
C ASP A 540 -10.02 18.52 4.18
N ILE A 541 -9.66 17.25 4.45
CA ILE A 541 -9.57 16.70 5.81
C ILE A 541 -8.49 17.46 6.63
N LEU A 542 -7.31 17.68 6.05
CA LEU A 542 -6.25 18.40 6.73
C LEU A 542 -6.61 19.85 7.02
N ASN A 543 -7.33 20.53 6.13
CA ASN A 543 -7.67 21.96 6.28
C ASN A 543 -8.88 22.19 7.18
N ALA A 544 -9.81 21.23 7.30
CA ALA A 544 -10.97 21.35 8.19
C ALA A 544 -10.57 21.58 9.67
N GLN A 545 -9.37 21.22 10.07
CA GLN A 545 -8.86 21.43 11.41
C GLN A 545 -8.52 22.89 11.72
N ASP A 546 -8.08 23.66 10.72
CA ASP A 546 -7.72 25.08 10.92
C ASP A 546 -8.96 25.94 11.19
N GLU A 547 -10.14 25.53 10.69
CA GLU A 547 -11.39 26.26 10.90
C GLU A 547 -11.96 26.04 12.31
N VAL A 548 -11.80 24.84 12.88
CA VAL A 548 -12.30 24.51 14.23
C VAL A 548 -11.45 25.18 15.34
N GLY A 549 -10.14 25.40 15.07
CA GLY A 549 -9.23 26.06 16.01
C GLY A 549 -9.32 27.60 16.04
N SER A 550 -10.07 28.22 15.14
CA SER A 550 -10.16 29.67 14.99
C SER A 550 -11.40 30.32 15.65
N GLU A 551 -12.33 29.55 16.19
CA GLU A 551 -13.38 30.14 17.02
C GLU A 551 -12.83 30.44 18.42
N PRO A 552 -12.77 31.71 18.85
CA PRO A 552 -12.36 32.03 20.19
C PRO A 552 -13.42 31.56 21.19
N LEU A 553 -12.99 30.76 22.17
CA LEU A 553 -13.76 30.33 23.33
C LEU A 553 -14.31 31.54 24.13
#